data_4a76e1fa0c1f7195f8fe05e77c8eab98
#
_entry.id   4a76e1fa0c1f7195f8fe05e77c8eab98
#
_cell.length_a   1.000
_cell.length_b   1.000
_cell.length_c   1.000
_cell.angle_alpha   90.00
_cell.angle_beta   90.00
_cell.angle_gamma   90.00
#
_symmetry.space_group_name_H-M   'P 1'
#
loop_
_entity.id
_entity.type
_entity.pdbx_description
1 polymer ?
#
loop_
_entity_poly.entity_id
_entity_poly.type
_entity_poly.pdbx_seq_one_letter_code
_entity_poly.pdbx_strand_id
1 'polypeptide(L)'
;MTLPVNPLQWTIGLVGYGEVGRSLAEDLRARGVANVQAHDIKLGGPDDAPLRAHAAQHDVRLAASHAQLAGQSDLVISAVTASQAVPVAEACAASLRSGAWFLDFNSASPGAKIRAGEIVAAAGGRYVEGAVMTSIPPYRIRVPLLLGGPHAAALAPLLNALGFESKSGPAKLGVASATKMCRSVMIKGLEAMVIESFTAARAWGVEDAVLASLAETFPGIDWEKQASYFFQR
;
A
#
# COMPACT_ATOMS: atom_id res chain seq x y z
N MET A 1 -14.23 14.91 19.18
CA MET A 1 -13.25 15.90 18.69
C MET A 1 -13.35 15.91 17.17
N THR A 2 -13.55 17.05 16.53
CA THR A 2 -13.59 17.14 15.06
C THR A 2 -12.18 17.11 14.51
N LEU A 3 -11.97 16.40 13.40
CA LEU A 3 -10.68 16.37 12.71
C LEU A 3 -10.33 17.77 12.15
N PRO A 4 -9.05 18.15 12.11
CA PRO A 4 -8.64 19.37 11.42
C PRO A 4 -9.07 19.32 9.95
N VAL A 5 -9.53 20.45 9.41
CA VAL A 5 -9.99 20.55 8.02
C VAL A 5 -8.83 20.35 7.05
N ASN A 6 -7.64 20.89 7.39
CA ASN A 6 -6.43 20.72 6.59
C ASN A 6 -5.70 19.43 6.99
N PRO A 7 -5.57 18.42 6.08
CA PRO A 7 -4.92 17.15 6.41
C PRO A 7 -3.40 17.29 6.71
N LEU A 8 -2.74 18.38 6.33
CA LEU A 8 -1.36 18.65 6.73
C LEU A 8 -1.21 18.88 8.25
N GLN A 9 -2.30 19.22 8.94
CA GLN A 9 -2.33 19.39 10.39
C GLN A 9 -2.68 18.10 11.15
N TRP A 10 -2.97 17.02 10.43
CA TRP A 10 -3.31 15.74 11.05
C TRP A 10 -2.10 15.12 11.75
N THR A 11 -2.38 14.36 12.78
CA THR A 11 -1.45 13.38 13.32
C THR A 11 -1.60 12.09 12.50
N ILE A 12 -0.57 11.75 11.72
CA ILE A 12 -0.54 10.55 10.88
C ILE A 12 0.28 9.48 11.57
N GLY A 13 -0.35 8.34 11.84
CA GLY A 13 0.26 7.16 12.44
C GLY A 13 0.56 6.09 11.40
N LEU A 14 1.81 5.67 11.31
CA LEU A 14 2.28 4.60 10.43
C LEU A 14 2.47 3.32 11.24
N VAL A 15 1.66 2.31 10.98
CA VAL A 15 1.83 0.96 11.55
C VAL A 15 2.59 0.09 10.54
N GLY A 16 3.77 -0.39 10.97
CA GLY A 16 4.79 -0.94 10.09
C GLY A 16 5.76 0.15 9.63
N TYR A 17 6.96 0.16 10.22
CA TYR A 17 8.01 1.12 9.92
C TYR A 17 9.18 0.50 9.14
N GLY A 18 8.82 -0.46 8.25
CA GLY A 18 9.72 -1.06 7.28
C GLY A 18 10.00 -0.13 6.08
N GLU A 19 10.35 -0.68 4.93
CA GLU A 19 10.66 0.07 3.70
C GLU A 19 9.53 1.04 3.32
N VAL A 20 8.30 0.54 3.26
CA VAL A 20 7.12 1.33 2.87
C VAL A 20 6.81 2.42 3.90
N GLY A 21 6.78 2.06 5.19
CA GLY A 21 6.48 3.02 6.25
C GLY A 21 7.50 4.15 6.34
N ARG A 22 8.79 3.85 6.19
CA ARG A 22 9.85 4.86 6.16
C ARG A 22 9.73 5.78 4.95
N SER A 23 9.50 5.22 3.76
CA SER A 23 9.30 6.00 2.54
C SER A 23 8.10 6.94 2.65
N LEU A 24 6.98 6.49 3.21
CA LEU A 24 5.81 7.34 3.45
C LEU A 24 6.09 8.42 4.49
N ALA A 25 6.83 8.10 5.56
CA ALA A 25 7.20 9.08 6.59
C ALA A 25 8.04 10.22 6.02
N GLU A 26 9.08 9.89 5.25
CA GLU A 26 9.93 10.87 4.57
C GLU A 26 9.10 11.81 3.68
N ASP A 27 8.26 11.23 2.82
CA ASP A 27 7.46 11.99 1.87
C ASP A 27 6.40 12.88 2.55
N LEU A 28 5.75 12.40 3.62
CA LEU A 28 4.81 13.17 4.42
C LEU A 28 5.51 14.35 5.12
N ARG A 29 6.70 14.10 5.72
CA ARG A 29 7.50 15.17 6.35
C ARG A 29 7.96 16.21 5.33
N ALA A 30 8.45 15.77 4.16
CA ALA A 30 8.86 16.66 3.07
C ALA A 30 7.71 17.54 2.55
N ARG A 31 6.45 17.11 2.72
CA ARG A 31 5.24 17.87 2.35
C ARG A 31 4.71 18.77 3.46
N GLY A 32 5.37 18.81 4.60
CA GLY A 32 5.02 19.71 5.70
C GLY A 32 3.99 19.12 6.68
N VAL A 33 3.75 17.81 6.68
CA VAL A 33 2.95 17.18 7.74
C VAL A 33 3.73 17.25 9.04
N ALA A 34 3.24 18.03 9.99
CA ALA A 34 3.96 18.31 11.23
C ALA A 34 4.01 17.12 12.20
N ASN A 35 2.96 16.32 12.22
CA ASN A 35 2.79 15.25 13.21
C ASN A 35 2.79 13.89 12.56
N VAL A 36 3.96 13.30 12.31
CA VAL A 36 4.13 11.93 11.85
C VAL A 36 4.64 11.07 13.00
N GLN A 37 3.97 9.94 13.25
CA GLN A 37 4.39 8.96 14.22
C GLN A 37 4.38 7.55 13.61
N ALA A 38 5.19 6.66 14.16
CA ALA A 38 5.29 5.29 13.68
C ALA A 38 5.36 4.29 14.83
N HIS A 39 4.90 3.07 14.57
CA HIS A 39 5.13 1.92 15.43
C HIS A 39 5.47 0.69 14.58
N ASP A 40 6.42 -0.07 15.04
CA ASP A 40 6.80 -1.37 14.46
C ASP A 40 7.06 -2.37 15.58
N ILE A 41 6.72 -3.62 15.35
CA ILE A 41 6.96 -4.71 16.34
C ILE A 41 8.44 -4.98 16.59
N LYS A 42 9.32 -4.49 15.70
CA LYS A 42 10.78 -4.60 15.83
C LYS A 42 11.38 -3.60 16.83
N LEU A 43 10.59 -2.59 17.26
CA LEU A 43 11.04 -1.63 18.26
C LEU A 43 11.27 -2.30 19.59
N GLY A 44 12.44 -2.06 20.19
CA GLY A 44 12.89 -2.73 21.41
C GLY A 44 13.55 -4.10 21.18
N GLY A 45 13.65 -4.57 19.94
CA GLY A 45 14.32 -5.79 19.54
C GLY A 45 15.70 -5.56 18.89
N PRO A 46 16.32 -6.61 18.35
CA PRO A 46 17.65 -6.53 17.74
C PRO A 46 17.71 -5.62 16.48
N ASP A 47 16.58 -5.46 15.80
CA ASP A 47 16.47 -4.63 14.57
C ASP A 47 16.01 -3.19 14.87
N ASP A 48 16.04 -2.74 16.11
CA ASP A 48 15.52 -1.45 16.56
C ASP A 48 16.38 -0.25 16.10
N ALA A 49 17.69 -0.38 16.16
CA ALA A 49 18.62 0.73 15.95
C ALA A 49 18.44 1.45 14.59
N PRO A 50 18.32 0.76 13.44
CA PRO A 50 18.08 1.41 12.15
C PRO A 50 16.74 2.15 12.08
N LEU A 51 15.71 1.65 12.77
CA LEU A 51 14.39 2.29 12.80
C LEU A 51 14.44 3.58 13.60
N ARG A 52 15.10 3.57 14.77
CA ARG A 52 15.30 4.77 15.61
C ARG A 52 16.16 5.83 14.91
N ALA A 53 17.25 5.41 14.27
CA ALA A 53 18.11 6.33 13.53
C ALA A 53 17.32 7.05 12.42
N HIS A 54 16.56 6.31 11.64
CA HIS A 54 15.71 6.86 10.60
C HIS A 54 14.61 7.80 11.17
N ALA A 55 13.96 7.39 12.25
CA ALA A 55 12.92 8.20 12.89
C ALA A 55 13.49 9.54 13.42
N ALA A 56 14.67 9.51 14.04
CA ALA A 56 15.36 10.71 14.51
C ALA A 56 15.78 11.62 13.34
N GLN A 57 16.29 11.05 12.26
CA GLN A 57 16.70 11.81 11.07
C GLN A 57 15.53 12.53 10.40
N HIS A 58 14.34 11.94 10.40
CA HIS A 58 13.16 12.48 9.70
C HIS A 58 12.11 13.09 10.64
N ASP A 59 12.45 13.31 11.92
CA ASP A 59 11.55 13.87 12.93
C ASP A 59 10.20 13.11 13.00
N VAL A 60 10.29 11.77 13.09
CA VAL A 60 9.16 10.86 13.25
C VAL A 60 9.12 10.38 14.69
N ARG A 61 8.01 10.58 15.37
CA ARG A 61 7.85 10.10 16.74
C ARG A 61 7.58 8.59 16.77
N LEU A 62 8.32 7.83 17.54
CA LEU A 62 8.06 6.41 17.74
C LEU A 62 7.07 6.20 18.89
N ALA A 63 5.95 5.56 18.59
CA ALA A 63 4.96 5.14 19.57
C ALA A 63 5.34 3.77 20.19
N ALA A 64 5.09 3.60 21.48
CA ALA A 64 5.43 2.38 22.19
C ALA A 64 4.52 1.18 21.83
N SER A 65 3.33 1.43 21.29
CA SER A 65 2.37 0.39 20.93
C SER A 65 1.41 0.82 19.82
N HIS A 66 0.73 -0.16 19.20
CA HIS A 66 -0.38 0.08 18.28
C HIS A 66 -1.49 0.93 18.93
N ALA A 67 -1.83 0.62 20.19
CA ALA A 67 -2.85 1.34 20.95
C ALA A 67 -2.48 2.82 21.14
N GLN A 68 -1.24 3.11 21.53
CA GLN A 68 -0.76 4.49 21.68
C GLN A 68 -0.81 5.25 20.37
N LEU A 69 -0.32 4.64 19.29
CA LEU A 69 -0.33 5.23 17.94
C LEU A 69 -1.77 5.52 17.50
N ALA A 70 -2.66 4.52 17.58
CA ALA A 70 -4.04 4.66 17.12
C ALA A 70 -4.83 5.70 17.92
N GLY A 71 -4.64 5.73 19.25
CA GLY A 71 -5.32 6.69 20.12
C GLY A 71 -4.90 8.15 19.92
N GLN A 72 -3.78 8.38 19.24
CA GLN A 72 -3.26 9.72 18.98
C GLN A 72 -3.35 10.16 17.52
N SER A 73 -3.77 9.25 16.61
CA SER A 73 -3.80 9.53 15.18
C SER A 73 -5.17 10.02 14.69
N ASP A 74 -5.15 10.95 13.74
CA ASP A 74 -6.30 11.34 12.91
C ASP A 74 -6.44 10.38 11.70
N LEU A 75 -5.29 9.92 11.19
CA LEU A 75 -5.18 8.92 10.14
C LEU A 75 -4.16 7.86 10.57
N VAL A 76 -4.58 6.61 10.65
CA VAL A 76 -3.69 5.45 10.76
C VAL A 76 -3.49 4.88 9.36
N ILE A 77 -2.23 4.67 8.95
CA ILE A 77 -1.87 3.96 7.72
C ILE A 77 -1.19 2.65 8.14
N SER A 78 -1.82 1.53 7.83
CA SER A 78 -1.26 0.19 8.07
C SER A 78 -0.47 -0.27 6.85
N ALA A 79 0.85 -0.42 7.01
CA ALA A 79 1.79 -0.83 5.97
C ALA A 79 2.65 -2.02 6.45
N VAL A 80 2.00 -3.12 6.74
CA VAL A 80 2.59 -4.37 7.25
C VAL A 80 2.46 -5.50 6.24
N THR A 81 2.93 -6.70 6.58
CA THR A 81 2.75 -7.88 5.75
C THR A 81 1.28 -8.30 5.69
N ALA A 82 0.89 -9.02 4.63
CA ALA A 82 -0.50 -9.43 4.41
C ALA A 82 -1.10 -10.21 5.59
N SER A 83 -0.31 -11.09 6.23
CA SER A 83 -0.73 -11.89 7.38
C SER A 83 -1.00 -11.05 8.64
N GLN A 84 -0.44 -9.84 8.73
CA GLN A 84 -0.59 -8.94 9.87
C GLN A 84 -1.71 -7.89 9.69
N ALA A 85 -2.38 -7.85 8.54
CA ALA A 85 -3.40 -6.84 8.26
C ALA A 85 -4.56 -6.87 9.26
N VAL A 86 -5.11 -8.05 9.56
CA VAL A 86 -6.20 -8.22 10.55
C VAL A 86 -5.71 -8.05 11.98
N PRO A 87 -4.61 -8.70 12.44
CA PRO A 87 -4.07 -8.48 13.78
C PRO A 87 -3.77 -7.01 14.10
N VAL A 88 -3.26 -6.25 13.13
CA VAL A 88 -3.01 -4.81 13.31
C VAL A 88 -4.31 -4.03 13.44
N ALA A 89 -5.33 -4.34 12.64
CA ALA A 89 -6.64 -3.72 12.79
C ALA A 89 -7.23 -3.98 14.19
N GLU A 90 -7.12 -5.21 14.71
CA GLU A 90 -7.55 -5.58 16.06
C GLU A 90 -6.76 -4.81 17.14
N ALA A 91 -5.43 -4.76 17.02
CA ALA A 91 -4.57 -4.07 17.98
C ALA A 91 -4.80 -2.54 18.02
N CYS A 92 -5.17 -1.93 16.89
CA CYS A 92 -5.47 -0.51 16.81
C CYS A 92 -6.90 -0.18 17.25
N ALA A 93 -7.87 -1.05 16.97
CA ALA A 93 -9.30 -0.80 17.16
C ALA A 93 -9.64 -0.40 18.60
N ALA A 94 -9.06 -1.08 19.60
CA ALA A 94 -9.35 -0.83 21.01
C ALA A 94 -9.06 0.61 21.47
N SER A 95 -8.20 1.33 20.78
CA SER A 95 -7.78 2.70 21.14
C SER A 95 -8.02 3.71 20.01
N LEU A 96 -8.57 3.28 18.89
CA LEU A 96 -8.83 4.15 17.76
C LEU A 96 -9.86 5.23 18.13
N ARG A 97 -9.54 6.49 17.86
CA ARG A 97 -10.47 7.58 18.12
C ARG A 97 -11.71 7.48 17.23
N SER A 98 -12.87 7.71 17.81
CA SER A 98 -14.12 7.74 17.03
C SER A 98 -14.01 8.73 15.86
N GLY A 99 -14.33 8.25 14.65
CA GLY A 99 -14.23 8.99 13.42
C GLY A 99 -12.82 9.15 12.86
N ALA A 100 -11.79 8.58 13.47
CA ALA A 100 -10.45 8.53 12.88
C ALA A 100 -10.44 7.69 11.60
N TRP A 101 -9.54 8.03 10.69
CA TRP A 101 -9.33 7.29 9.46
C TRP A 101 -8.38 6.11 9.69
N PHE A 102 -8.68 4.99 9.05
CA PHE A 102 -7.80 3.83 8.98
C PHE A 102 -7.64 3.42 7.51
N LEU A 103 -6.47 3.73 6.94
CA LEU A 103 -6.09 3.33 5.59
C LEU A 103 -5.30 2.02 5.66
N ASP A 104 -5.89 0.95 5.17
CA ASP A 104 -5.21 -0.34 5.05
C ASP A 104 -4.44 -0.40 3.72
N PHE A 105 -3.13 -0.14 3.78
CA PHE A 105 -2.21 -0.11 2.64
C PHE A 105 -1.63 -1.49 2.30
N ASN A 106 -2.02 -2.54 3.02
CA ASN A 106 -1.47 -3.88 2.89
C ASN A 106 -1.94 -4.61 1.63
N SER A 107 -1.09 -5.48 1.08
CA SER A 107 -1.47 -6.37 -0.01
C SER A 107 -2.13 -7.65 0.52
N ALA A 108 -3.27 -7.51 1.19
CA ALA A 108 -4.02 -8.60 1.78
C ALA A 108 -5.18 -9.07 0.88
N SER A 109 -5.74 -10.25 1.18
CA SER A 109 -6.89 -10.80 0.45
C SER A 109 -8.15 -9.97 0.65
N PRO A 110 -9.14 -10.03 -0.28
CA PRO A 110 -10.43 -9.36 -0.11
C PRO A 110 -11.13 -9.70 1.21
N GLY A 111 -11.08 -10.96 1.63
CA GLY A 111 -11.66 -11.41 2.91
C GLY A 111 -10.96 -10.79 4.13
N ALA A 112 -9.64 -10.67 4.11
CA ALA A 112 -8.88 -9.99 5.17
C ALA A 112 -9.22 -8.50 5.24
N LYS A 113 -9.40 -7.83 4.09
CA LYS A 113 -9.81 -6.41 4.02
C LYS A 113 -11.22 -6.21 4.58
N ILE A 114 -12.16 -7.09 4.26
CA ILE A 114 -13.52 -7.05 4.80
C ILE A 114 -13.47 -7.21 6.32
N ARG A 115 -12.76 -8.22 6.82
CA ARG A 115 -12.62 -8.48 8.25
C ARG A 115 -12.01 -7.30 9.01
N ALA A 116 -10.90 -6.75 8.51
CA ALA A 116 -10.27 -5.58 9.10
C ALA A 116 -11.21 -4.36 9.12
N GLY A 117 -11.98 -4.18 8.05
CA GLY A 117 -12.99 -3.12 7.95
C GLY A 117 -14.11 -3.24 8.98
N GLU A 118 -14.62 -4.45 9.21
CA GLU A 118 -15.63 -4.73 10.24
C GLU A 118 -15.11 -4.41 11.65
N ILE A 119 -13.87 -4.81 11.95
CA ILE A 119 -13.23 -4.54 13.24
C ILE A 119 -13.08 -3.03 13.49
N VAL A 120 -12.55 -2.31 12.51
CA VAL A 120 -12.35 -0.85 12.62
C VAL A 120 -13.69 -0.11 12.71
N ALA A 121 -14.69 -0.52 11.93
CA ALA A 121 -16.02 0.07 11.96
C ALA A 121 -16.73 -0.15 13.30
N ALA A 122 -16.61 -1.35 13.89
CA ALA A 122 -17.15 -1.67 15.22
C ALA A 122 -16.53 -0.78 16.32
N ALA A 123 -15.28 -0.33 16.14
CA ALA A 123 -14.60 0.62 17.03
C ALA A 123 -14.95 2.10 16.73
N GLY A 124 -15.84 2.37 15.78
CA GLY A 124 -16.21 3.72 15.38
C GLY A 124 -15.22 4.42 14.45
N GLY A 125 -14.27 3.71 13.88
CA GLY A 125 -13.31 4.22 12.91
C GLY A 125 -13.86 4.22 11.48
N ARG A 126 -13.23 4.98 10.59
CA ARG A 126 -13.55 5.05 9.16
C ARG A 126 -12.51 4.27 8.37
N TYR A 127 -12.76 2.98 8.15
CA TYR A 127 -11.86 2.13 7.39
C TYR A 127 -11.95 2.41 5.89
N VAL A 128 -10.79 2.46 5.25
CA VAL A 128 -10.64 2.54 3.80
C VAL A 128 -9.64 1.48 3.35
N GLU A 129 -10.07 0.65 2.42
CA GLU A 129 -9.24 -0.33 1.76
C GLU A 129 -8.34 0.37 0.74
N GLY A 130 -7.02 0.21 0.82
CA GLY A 130 -6.05 0.66 -0.17
C GLY A 130 -5.51 -0.53 -0.97
N ALA A 131 -5.63 -0.47 -2.29
CA ALA A 131 -5.00 -1.40 -3.22
C ALA A 131 -3.89 -0.69 -3.99
N VAL A 132 -2.64 -0.95 -3.62
CA VAL A 132 -1.45 -0.43 -4.30
C VAL A 132 -1.29 -1.13 -5.64
N MET A 133 -1.38 -0.40 -6.76
CA MET A 133 -1.57 -0.97 -8.09
C MET A 133 -0.25 -1.30 -8.82
N THR A 134 0.90 -0.90 -8.29
CA THR A 134 2.24 -1.18 -8.85
C THR A 134 3.29 -1.22 -7.74
N SER A 135 4.59 -1.35 -8.08
CA SER A 135 5.69 -1.30 -7.12
C SER A 135 5.80 0.08 -6.47
N ILE A 136 6.07 0.12 -5.16
CA ILE A 136 6.14 1.37 -4.39
C ILE A 136 7.44 2.16 -4.65
N PRO A 137 8.64 1.53 -4.67
CA PRO A 137 9.90 2.27 -4.68
C PRO A 137 10.03 3.35 -5.75
N PRO A 138 9.66 3.15 -7.04
CA PRO A 138 9.80 4.20 -8.04
C PRO A 138 8.84 5.39 -7.84
N TYR A 139 7.69 5.15 -7.21
CA TYR A 139 6.60 6.13 -7.07
C TYR A 139 6.47 6.68 -5.65
N ARG A 140 6.94 5.94 -4.65
CA ARG A 140 6.87 6.30 -3.22
C ARG A 140 5.42 6.63 -2.82
N ILE A 141 5.16 7.79 -2.18
CA ILE A 141 3.81 8.23 -1.80
C ILE A 141 2.86 8.41 -3.00
N ARG A 142 3.41 8.66 -4.20
CA ARG A 142 2.62 8.80 -5.44
C ARG A 142 2.32 7.49 -6.14
N VAL A 143 2.53 6.35 -5.47
CA VAL A 143 2.16 5.07 -6.06
C VAL A 143 0.66 5.06 -6.38
N PRO A 144 0.23 4.64 -7.60
CA PRO A 144 -1.17 4.56 -7.95
C PRO A 144 -1.95 3.72 -6.94
N LEU A 145 -2.91 4.33 -6.26
CA LEU A 145 -3.66 3.76 -5.16
C LEU A 145 -5.16 3.74 -5.47
N LEU A 146 -5.74 2.55 -5.59
CA LEU A 146 -7.18 2.37 -5.71
C LEU A 146 -7.77 2.20 -4.30
N LEU A 147 -8.69 3.08 -3.93
CA LEU A 147 -9.37 3.04 -2.65
C LEU A 147 -10.70 2.29 -2.76
N GLY A 148 -11.05 1.51 -1.74
CA GLY A 148 -12.33 0.80 -1.64
C GLY A 148 -13.00 1.01 -0.28
N GLY A 149 -14.30 0.74 -0.26
CA GLY A 149 -15.13 0.86 0.94
C GLY A 149 -15.98 2.12 1.00
N PRO A 150 -16.92 2.19 1.97
CA PRO A 150 -17.92 3.24 2.04
C PRO A 150 -17.37 4.66 2.26
N HIS A 151 -16.13 4.74 2.75
CA HIS A 151 -15.45 5.99 3.07
C HIS A 151 -14.40 6.40 2.04
N ALA A 152 -14.19 5.61 0.97
CA ALA A 152 -13.14 5.84 -0.03
C ALA A 152 -13.26 7.19 -0.73
N ALA A 153 -14.49 7.57 -1.14
CA ALA A 153 -14.76 8.83 -1.83
C ALA A 153 -14.45 10.06 -0.96
N ALA A 154 -14.67 9.96 0.35
CA ALA A 154 -14.40 11.04 1.29
C ALA A 154 -12.91 11.17 1.64
N LEU A 155 -12.16 10.04 1.68
CA LEU A 155 -10.74 10.06 2.01
C LEU A 155 -9.85 10.43 0.82
N ALA A 156 -10.22 10.05 -0.42
CA ALA A 156 -9.39 10.26 -1.61
C ALA A 156 -8.87 11.70 -1.79
N PRO A 157 -9.71 12.76 -1.74
CA PRO A 157 -9.23 14.13 -1.89
C PRO A 157 -8.27 14.55 -0.76
N LEU A 158 -8.48 14.03 0.46
CA LEU A 158 -7.62 14.33 1.61
C LEU A 158 -6.25 13.66 1.49
N LEU A 159 -6.20 12.42 1.02
CA LEU A 159 -4.93 11.75 0.70
C LEU A 159 -4.19 12.46 -0.43
N ASN A 160 -4.90 12.89 -1.48
CA ASN A 160 -4.27 13.60 -2.58
C ASN A 160 -3.70 14.96 -2.15
N ALA A 161 -4.33 15.64 -1.19
CA ALA A 161 -3.76 16.84 -0.56
C ALA A 161 -2.49 16.53 0.26
N LEU A 162 -2.36 15.31 0.80
CA LEU A 162 -1.13 14.81 1.42
C LEU A 162 -0.08 14.31 0.40
N GLY A 163 -0.41 14.30 -0.90
CA GLY A 163 0.47 13.95 -2.00
C GLY A 163 0.38 12.52 -2.50
N PHE A 164 -0.61 11.76 -2.08
CA PHE A 164 -0.91 10.47 -2.70
C PHE A 164 -1.51 10.65 -4.10
N GLU A 165 -1.40 9.62 -4.93
CA GLU A 165 -2.15 9.49 -6.18
C GLU A 165 -3.25 8.45 -5.99
N SER A 166 -4.29 8.84 -5.25
CA SER A 166 -5.40 7.95 -4.92
C SER A 166 -6.63 8.23 -5.78
N LYS A 167 -7.31 7.14 -6.15
CA LYS A 167 -8.60 7.18 -6.84
C LYS A 167 -9.64 6.44 -6.00
N SER A 168 -10.81 7.05 -5.83
CA SER A 168 -11.96 6.37 -5.25
C SER A 168 -12.46 5.30 -6.21
N GLY A 169 -12.61 4.10 -5.69
CA GLY A 169 -13.15 2.94 -6.38
C GLY A 169 -14.49 2.49 -5.77
N PRO A 170 -14.76 1.17 -5.78
CA PRO A 170 -16.03 0.63 -5.30
C PRO A 170 -16.29 0.91 -3.83
N ALA A 171 -17.55 1.24 -3.48
CA ALA A 171 -17.94 1.43 -2.09
C ALA A 171 -18.02 0.13 -1.28
N LYS A 172 -18.08 -1.03 -1.95
CA LYS A 172 -18.06 -2.34 -1.31
C LYS A 172 -16.63 -2.75 -0.96
N LEU A 173 -16.39 -3.09 0.30
CA LEU A 173 -15.11 -3.61 0.77
C LEU A 173 -14.73 -4.93 0.07
N GLY A 174 -13.44 -5.14 -0.12
CA GLY A 174 -12.86 -6.30 -0.77
C GLY A 174 -12.80 -6.19 -2.30
N VAL A 175 -13.56 -5.29 -2.92
CA VAL A 175 -13.62 -5.19 -4.39
C VAL A 175 -12.36 -4.53 -4.98
N ALA A 176 -11.78 -3.52 -4.32
CA ALA A 176 -10.53 -2.92 -4.78
C ALA A 176 -9.37 -3.93 -4.72
N SER A 177 -9.25 -4.71 -3.65
CA SER A 177 -8.26 -5.79 -3.53
C SER A 177 -8.51 -6.91 -4.52
N ALA A 178 -9.77 -7.31 -4.76
CA ALA A 178 -10.11 -8.29 -5.78
C ALA A 178 -9.68 -7.81 -7.18
N THR A 179 -9.95 -6.54 -7.52
CA THR A 179 -9.51 -5.92 -8.78
C THR A 179 -7.99 -6.00 -8.93
N LYS A 180 -7.25 -5.63 -7.88
CA LYS A 180 -5.78 -5.77 -7.87
C LYS A 180 -5.34 -7.21 -8.05
N MET A 181 -5.94 -8.16 -7.33
CA MET A 181 -5.56 -9.58 -7.37
C MET A 181 -5.79 -10.18 -8.75
N CYS A 182 -6.98 -9.98 -9.35
CA CYS A 182 -7.28 -10.46 -10.70
C CYS A 182 -6.32 -9.87 -11.75
N ARG A 183 -6.07 -8.55 -11.66
CA ARG A 183 -5.07 -7.90 -12.51
C ARG A 183 -3.68 -8.51 -12.32
N SER A 184 -3.27 -8.79 -11.08
CA SER A 184 -1.95 -9.35 -10.77
C SER A 184 -1.77 -10.77 -11.31
N VAL A 185 -2.84 -11.58 -11.37
CA VAL A 185 -2.80 -12.90 -12.01
C VAL A 185 -2.42 -12.76 -13.48
N MET A 186 -3.06 -11.83 -14.22
CA MET A 186 -2.74 -11.58 -15.62
C MET A 186 -1.30 -11.08 -15.82
N ILE A 187 -0.88 -10.08 -15.05
CA ILE A 187 0.47 -9.50 -15.20
C ILE A 187 1.56 -10.53 -14.90
N LYS A 188 1.43 -11.25 -13.77
CA LYS A 188 2.43 -12.25 -13.37
C LYS A 188 2.38 -13.50 -14.23
N GLY A 189 1.20 -13.88 -14.71
CA GLY A 189 1.04 -14.97 -15.66
C GLY A 189 1.71 -14.65 -17.00
N LEU A 190 1.49 -13.44 -17.52
CA LEU A 190 2.14 -12.98 -18.74
C LEU A 190 3.68 -12.93 -18.57
N GLU A 191 4.17 -12.39 -17.45
CA GLU A 191 5.59 -12.37 -17.11
C GLU A 191 6.20 -13.78 -17.15
N ALA A 192 5.57 -14.75 -16.46
CA ALA A 192 6.04 -16.12 -16.43
C ALA A 192 6.02 -16.79 -17.83
N MET A 193 4.95 -16.61 -18.59
CA MET A 193 4.84 -17.16 -19.94
C MET A 193 5.87 -16.57 -20.90
N VAL A 194 6.11 -15.26 -20.83
CA VAL A 194 7.11 -14.59 -21.68
C VAL A 194 8.50 -15.08 -21.34
N ILE A 195 8.87 -15.13 -20.07
CA ILE A 195 10.19 -15.62 -19.63
C ILE A 195 10.41 -17.06 -20.09
N GLU A 196 9.45 -17.95 -19.85
CA GLU A 196 9.54 -19.36 -20.24
C GLU A 196 9.66 -19.54 -21.75
N SER A 197 8.75 -18.90 -22.51
CA SER A 197 8.71 -18.99 -23.97
C SER A 197 10.01 -18.50 -24.61
N PHE A 198 10.50 -17.31 -24.24
CA PHE A 198 11.71 -16.76 -24.85
C PHE A 198 12.99 -17.44 -24.37
N THR A 199 13.02 -17.98 -23.15
CA THR A 199 14.11 -18.83 -22.69
C THR A 199 14.22 -20.09 -23.56
N ALA A 200 13.09 -20.77 -23.81
CA ALA A 200 13.06 -21.93 -24.69
C ALA A 200 13.39 -21.57 -26.15
N ALA A 201 12.83 -20.47 -26.67
CA ALA A 201 13.11 -20.01 -28.04
C ALA A 201 14.60 -19.71 -28.27
N ARG A 202 15.27 -19.09 -27.31
CA ARG A 202 16.73 -18.85 -27.36
C ARG A 202 17.51 -20.16 -27.38
N ALA A 203 17.14 -21.13 -26.55
CA ALA A 203 17.80 -22.43 -26.52
C ALA A 203 17.71 -23.18 -27.85
N TRP A 204 16.67 -22.95 -28.63
CA TRP A 204 16.46 -23.54 -29.97
C TRP A 204 16.87 -22.61 -31.13
N GLY A 205 17.31 -21.39 -30.87
CA GLY A 205 17.69 -20.42 -31.90
C GLY A 205 16.52 -19.94 -32.80
N VAL A 206 15.31 -19.91 -32.25
CA VAL A 206 14.07 -19.55 -32.99
C VAL A 206 13.39 -18.27 -32.44
N GLU A 207 14.10 -17.47 -31.69
CA GLU A 207 13.53 -16.28 -31.00
C GLU A 207 12.87 -15.31 -31.99
N ASP A 208 13.55 -14.98 -33.11
CA ASP A 208 13.01 -14.08 -34.12
C ASP A 208 11.73 -14.60 -34.79
N ALA A 209 11.69 -15.92 -35.06
CA ALA A 209 10.49 -16.56 -35.64
C ALA A 209 9.29 -16.52 -34.67
N VAL A 210 9.56 -16.73 -33.37
CA VAL A 210 8.52 -16.63 -32.32
C VAL A 210 8.02 -15.20 -32.20
N LEU A 211 8.92 -14.20 -32.18
CA LEU A 211 8.57 -12.79 -32.14
C LEU A 211 7.70 -12.39 -33.33
N ALA A 212 8.08 -12.77 -34.56
CA ALA A 212 7.31 -12.47 -35.77
C ALA A 212 5.90 -13.08 -35.71
N SER A 213 5.80 -14.36 -35.33
CA SER A 213 4.51 -15.05 -35.22
C SER A 213 3.60 -14.44 -34.13
N LEU A 214 4.16 -14.05 -32.98
CA LEU A 214 3.41 -13.38 -31.93
C LEU A 214 2.96 -11.98 -32.33
N ALA A 215 3.75 -11.24 -33.10
CA ALA A 215 3.38 -9.93 -33.60
C ALA A 215 2.21 -10.01 -34.60
N GLU A 216 2.15 -11.06 -35.43
CA GLU A 216 1.00 -11.32 -36.31
C GLU A 216 -0.27 -11.65 -35.53
N THR A 217 -0.13 -12.49 -34.48
CA THR A 217 -1.29 -12.95 -33.68
C THR A 217 -1.83 -11.84 -32.76
N PHE A 218 -0.95 -11.03 -32.21
CA PHE A 218 -1.26 -9.96 -31.24
C PHE A 218 -0.59 -8.65 -31.66
N PRO A 219 -1.03 -7.97 -32.71
CA PRO A 219 -0.35 -6.80 -33.27
C PRO A 219 -0.33 -5.57 -32.36
N GLY A 220 -1.14 -5.57 -31.30
CA GLY A 220 -1.16 -4.50 -30.29
C GLY A 220 -0.15 -4.66 -29.16
N ILE A 221 0.65 -5.71 -29.15
CA ILE A 221 1.62 -5.99 -28.09
C ILE A 221 3.04 -5.91 -28.67
N ASP A 222 3.84 -5.03 -28.09
CA ASP A 222 5.28 -4.97 -28.35
C ASP A 222 6.00 -6.07 -27.54
N TRP A 223 6.12 -7.25 -28.12
CA TRP A 223 6.67 -8.42 -27.47
C TRP A 223 8.16 -8.30 -27.16
N GLU A 224 8.93 -7.59 -27.97
CA GLU A 224 10.35 -7.34 -27.74
C GLU A 224 10.55 -6.49 -26.47
N LYS A 225 9.78 -5.41 -26.35
CA LYS A 225 9.74 -4.56 -25.17
C LYS A 225 9.26 -5.32 -23.92
N GLN A 226 8.24 -6.17 -24.04
CA GLN A 226 7.74 -6.98 -22.92
C GLN A 226 8.81 -7.99 -22.46
N ALA A 227 9.46 -8.70 -23.38
CA ALA A 227 10.52 -9.62 -23.06
C ALA A 227 11.69 -8.91 -22.36
N SER A 228 12.17 -7.80 -22.91
CA SER A 228 13.23 -6.99 -22.30
C SER A 228 12.88 -6.55 -20.89
N TYR A 229 11.66 -6.06 -20.68
CA TYR A 229 11.18 -5.61 -19.37
C TYR A 229 11.14 -6.74 -18.34
N PHE A 230 10.63 -7.92 -18.71
CA PHE A 230 10.48 -9.04 -17.78
C PHE A 230 11.80 -9.72 -17.44
N PHE A 231 12.76 -9.78 -18.37
CA PHE A 231 14.10 -10.33 -18.09
C PHE A 231 14.99 -9.42 -17.22
N GLN A 232 14.63 -8.15 -17.03
CA GLN A 232 15.38 -7.18 -16.21
C GLN A 232 14.83 -7.06 -14.77
N ARG A 233 13.72 -7.71 -14.44
CA ARG A 233 13.12 -7.72 -13.10
C ARG A 233 13.62 -8.84 -12.23
#